data_32a2c08e3edb7ce097028b85e1eb58bd
#
_entry.id   32a2c08e3edb7ce097028b85e1eb58bd
#
_cell.length_a   1.000
_cell.length_b   1.000
_cell.length_c   1.000
_cell.angle_alpha   90.00
_cell.angle_beta   90.00
_cell.angle_gamma   90.00
#
_symmetry.space_group_name_H-M   'P 1'
#
loop_
_entity.id
_entity.type
_entity.pdbx_description
1 polymer ?
#
loop_
_entity_poly.entity_id
_entity_poly.type
_entity_poly.pdbx_seq_one_letter_code
_entity_poly.pdbx_strand_id
1 'polypeptide(L)'
;MRIFAIDPGTTKSGYAVFDMPDFKLHEFGKIENENLLEKLTVWDTPAHVFIEMVSSYGKPVGREVFRTCVWIGVFERECTCNGFFKSVKEIIRRDVKTALGANIRATDADMRHMLIRKYAKFDFKTGKGVKNQPDVFYGVSADVWQAIAAGIAGFFTEAGK
;
A
#
# COMPACT_ATOMS: atom_id res chain seq x y z
N MET A 1 15.04 -3.72 0.66
CA MET A 1 14.18 -3.49 1.83
C MET A 1 12.82 -4.08 1.56
N ARG A 2 12.35 -5.03 2.39
CA ARG A 2 11.00 -5.58 2.27
C ARG A 2 9.99 -4.64 2.87
N ILE A 3 8.89 -4.45 2.16
CA ILE A 3 7.77 -3.58 2.54
C ILE A 3 6.50 -4.42 2.62
N PHE A 4 5.75 -4.23 3.70
CA PHE A 4 4.36 -4.66 3.85
C PHE A 4 3.50 -3.39 3.84
N ALA A 5 2.73 -3.18 2.79
CA ALA A 5 1.91 -1.99 2.62
C ALA A 5 0.43 -2.33 2.75
N ILE A 6 -0.35 -1.46 3.39
CA ILE A 6 -1.78 -1.65 3.65
C ILE A 6 -2.55 -0.40 3.23
N ASP A 7 -3.63 -0.60 2.49
CA ASP A 7 -4.70 0.37 2.24
C ASP A 7 -5.96 -0.08 2.99
N PRO A 8 -6.20 0.48 4.19
CA PRO A 8 -7.27 0.01 5.07
C PRO A 8 -8.66 0.42 4.57
N GLY A 9 -9.61 -0.51 4.65
CA GLY A 9 -11.03 -0.27 4.43
C GLY A 9 -11.88 -0.63 5.65
N THR A 10 -13.18 -0.46 5.54
CA THR A 10 -14.14 -0.71 6.63
C THR A 10 -14.33 -2.19 6.97
N THR A 11 -14.23 -3.06 5.98
CA THR A 11 -14.43 -4.52 6.11
C THR A 11 -13.34 -5.31 5.41
N LYS A 12 -12.84 -4.80 4.28
CA LYS A 12 -11.74 -5.38 3.50
C LYS A 12 -10.66 -4.35 3.29
N SER A 13 -9.42 -4.79 3.35
CA SER A 13 -8.24 -3.96 3.10
C SER A 13 -7.44 -4.48 1.91
N GLY A 14 -6.88 -3.55 1.15
CA GLY A 14 -5.85 -3.86 0.17
C GLY A 14 -4.49 -4.01 0.85
N TYR A 15 -3.69 -4.98 0.43
CA TYR A 15 -2.32 -5.09 0.89
C TYR A 15 -1.37 -5.50 -0.24
N ALA A 16 -0.10 -5.20 -0.06
CA ALA A 16 0.96 -5.63 -0.95
C ALA A 16 2.26 -5.84 -0.18
N VAL A 17 2.99 -6.91 -0.56
CA VAL A 17 4.32 -7.21 -0.05
C VAL A 17 5.30 -7.15 -1.21
N PHE A 18 6.33 -6.32 -1.11
CA PHE A 18 7.31 -6.15 -2.18
C PHE A 18 8.67 -5.69 -1.65
N ASP A 19 9.70 -5.85 -2.48
CA ASP A 19 11.04 -5.37 -2.18
C ASP A 19 11.35 -4.07 -2.94
N MET A 20 12.13 -3.18 -2.30
CA MET A 20 12.67 -1.95 -2.86
C MET A 20 14.20 -1.92 -2.68
N PRO A 21 14.97 -1.24 -3.54
CA PRO A 21 14.56 -0.30 -4.62
C PRO A 21 14.12 -0.95 -5.93
N ASP A 22 14.46 -2.21 -6.21
CA ASP A 22 14.25 -2.87 -7.50
C ASP A 22 12.81 -3.35 -7.72
N PHE A 23 11.86 -2.81 -7.05
CA PHE A 23 10.43 -3.14 -7.04
C PHE A 23 10.11 -4.57 -7.48
N LYS A 24 10.13 -5.49 -6.54
CA LYS A 24 9.75 -6.88 -6.78
C LYS A 24 8.52 -7.21 -5.96
N LEU A 25 7.38 -7.35 -6.62
CA LEU A 25 6.10 -7.70 -6.00
C LEU A 25 6.08 -9.21 -5.67
N HIS A 26 5.80 -9.55 -4.42
CA HIS A 26 5.78 -10.94 -3.93
C HIS A 26 4.38 -11.44 -3.70
N GLU A 27 3.59 -10.66 -2.97
CA GLU A 27 2.26 -11.02 -2.55
C GLU A 27 1.37 -9.79 -2.49
N PHE A 28 0.11 -9.93 -2.81
CA PHE A 28 -0.86 -8.85 -2.73
C PHE A 28 -2.28 -9.40 -2.75
N GLY A 29 -3.22 -8.59 -2.29
CA GLY A 29 -4.63 -8.93 -2.35
C GLY A 29 -5.52 -7.88 -1.73
N LYS A 30 -6.83 -8.12 -1.85
CA LYS A 30 -7.87 -7.46 -1.09
C LYS A 30 -8.63 -8.53 -0.32
N ILE A 31 -8.50 -8.52 1.00
CA ILE A 31 -9.04 -9.56 1.88
C ILE A 31 -9.83 -8.94 3.03
N GLU A 32 -10.65 -9.73 3.72
CA GLU A 32 -11.34 -9.32 4.94
C GLU A 32 -10.33 -8.86 5.98
N ASN A 33 -10.69 -7.86 6.76
CA ASN A 33 -9.78 -7.24 7.74
C ASN A 33 -9.30 -8.24 8.80
N GLU A 34 -10.16 -9.15 9.22
CA GLU A 34 -9.83 -10.22 10.15
C GLU A 34 -8.76 -11.18 9.57
N ASN A 35 -8.88 -11.53 8.29
CA ASN A 35 -7.90 -12.37 7.61
C ASN A 35 -6.55 -11.64 7.43
N LEU A 36 -6.60 -10.31 7.21
CA LEU A 36 -5.37 -9.52 7.18
C LEU A 36 -4.73 -9.44 8.56
N LEU A 37 -5.51 -9.27 9.61
CA LEU A 37 -5.02 -9.28 10.99
C LEU A 37 -4.34 -10.62 11.32
N GLU A 38 -4.95 -11.75 11.00
CA GLU A 38 -4.34 -13.07 11.17
C GLU A 38 -3.02 -13.18 10.41
N LYS A 39 -2.97 -12.72 9.15
CA LYS A 39 -1.75 -12.69 8.35
C LYS A 39 -0.64 -11.85 9.02
N LEU A 40 -0.96 -10.71 9.61
CA LEU A 40 -0.02 -9.86 10.32
C LEU A 40 0.48 -10.53 11.60
N THR A 41 -0.40 -11.24 12.32
CA THR A 41 -0.05 -11.97 13.55
C THR A 41 0.96 -13.09 13.30
N VAL A 42 0.78 -13.85 12.21
CA VAL A 42 1.66 -14.98 11.87
C VAL A 42 2.84 -14.59 10.96
N TRP A 43 3.03 -13.31 10.69
CA TRP A 43 4.11 -12.82 9.84
C TRP A 43 5.48 -13.08 10.49
N ASP A 44 6.40 -13.70 9.75
CA ASP A 44 7.70 -14.20 10.25
C ASP A 44 8.92 -13.67 9.47
N THR A 45 8.70 -12.74 8.56
CA THR A 45 9.77 -12.19 7.70
C THR A 45 10.04 -10.72 8.04
N PRO A 46 11.33 -10.30 8.20
CA PRO A 46 11.63 -8.90 8.47
C PRO A 46 11.08 -7.96 7.38
N ALA A 47 10.25 -7.00 7.78
CA ALA A 47 9.63 -6.04 6.87
C ALA A 47 9.44 -4.66 7.54
N HIS A 48 9.28 -3.62 6.71
CA HIS A 48 8.81 -2.30 7.13
C HIS A 48 7.34 -2.16 6.73
N VAL A 49 6.51 -1.68 7.64
CA VAL A 49 5.07 -1.54 7.40
C VAL A 49 4.72 -0.09 7.09
N PHE A 50 3.94 0.11 6.03
CA PHE A 50 3.35 1.40 5.69
C PHE A 50 1.83 1.24 5.57
N ILE A 51 1.09 2.01 6.35
CA ILE A 51 -0.38 1.97 6.40
C ILE A 51 -0.89 3.30 5.85
N GLU A 52 -1.75 3.28 4.81
CA GLU A 52 -2.38 4.51 4.34
C GLU A 52 -3.36 5.02 5.40
N MET A 53 -3.17 6.27 5.84
CA MET A 53 -4.01 6.94 6.82
C MET A 53 -5.04 7.80 6.13
N VAL A 54 -6.29 7.70 6.56
CA VAL A 54 -7.39 8.53 6.08
C VAL A 54 -7.20 9.98 6.51
N SER A 55 -7.71 10.91 5.68
CA SER A 55 -7.67 12.35 5.97
C SER A 55 -8.99 13.00 5.56
N SER A 56 -9.52 13.86 6.42
CA SER A 56 -10.78 14.57 6.16
C SER A 56 -10.64 15.74 5.18
N TYR A 57 -9.44 16.29 5.06
CA TYR A 57 -9.17 17.54 4.29
C TYR A 57 -10.14 18.69 4.65
N GLY A 58 -10.57 18.77 5.91
CA GLY A 58 -11.52 19.77 6.38
C GLY A 58 -12.99 19.50 6.01
N LYS A 59 -13.30 18.33 5.44
CA LYS A 59 -14.68 17.93 5.14
C LYS A 59 -15.25 17.07 6.27
N PRO A 60 -16.57 17.11 6.51
CA PRO A 60 -17.20 16.16 7.40
C PRO A 60 -16.93 14.72 6.97
N VAL A 61 -16.65 13.84 7.92
CA VAL A 61 -16.38 12.43 7.66
C VAL A 61 -17.57 11.57 8.13
N GLY A 62 -17.90 10.57 7.33
CA GLY A 62 -18.96 9.64 7.64
C GLY A 62 -18.51 8.50 8.57
N ARG A 63 -19.47 7.68 8.99
CA ARG A 63 -19.26 6.50 9.86
C ARG A 63 -18.19 5.55 9.31
N GLU A 64 -18.10 5.42 7.99
CA GLU A 64 -17.15 4.54 7.30
C GLU A 64 -15.69 4.93 7.60
N VAL A 65 -15.41 6.22 7.64
CA VAL A 65 -14.06 6.72 7.99
C VAL A 65 -13.69 6.34 9.41
N PHE A 66 -14.61 6.47 10.38
CA PHE A 66 -14.35 6.07 11.76
C PHE A 66 -14.08 4.57 11.87
N ARG A 67 -14.81 3.73 11.15
CA ARG A 67 -14.56 2.28 11.12
C ARG A 67 -13.19 1.95 10.52
N THR A 68 -12.81 2.64 9.45
CA THR A 68 -11.48 2.51 8.86
C THR A 68 -10.40 2.90 9.86
N CYS A 69 -10.57 4.01 10.61
CA CYS A 69 -9.62 4.41 11.64
C CYS A 69 -9.44 3.35 12.74
N VAL A 70 -10.52 2.66 13.13
CA VAL A 70 -10.43 1.56 14.09
C VAL A 70 -9.52 0.45 13.55
N TRP A 71 -9.70 0.06 12.29
CA TRP A 71 -8.88 -0.97 11.67
C TRP A 71 -7.42 -0.54 11.48
N ILE A 72 -7.17 0.74 11.15
CA ILE A 72 -5.81 1.28 11.11
C ILE A 72 -5.12 1.06 12.45
N GLY A 73 -5.76 1.45 13.57
CA GLY A 73 -5.20 1.26 14.90
C GLY A 73 -4.98 -0.22 15.28
N VAL A 74 -5.89 -1.12 14.85
CA VAL A 74 -5.74 -2.56 15.06
C VAL A 74 -4.51 -3.09 14.31
N PHE A 75 -4.36 -2.76 13.04
CA PHE A 75 -3.21 -3.19 12.23
C PHE A 75 -1.90 -2.60 12.75
N GLU A 76 -1.89 -1.30 13.10
CA GLU A 76 -0.72 -0.64 13.67
C GLU A 76 -0.28 -1.32 14.96
N ARG A 77 -1.23 -1.61 15.87
CA ARG A 77 -0.96 -2.31 17.12
C ARG A 77 -0.36 -3.68 16.87
N GLU A 78 -0.96 -4.49 16.00
CA GLU A 78 -0.48 -5.82 15.70
C GLU A 78 0.93 -5.80 15.11
N CYS A 79 1.15 -4.95 14.11
CA CYS A 79 2.47 -4.80 13.50
C CYS A 79 3.54 -4.32 14.51
N THR A 80 3.17 -3.44 15.44
CA THR A 80 4.10 -2.95 16.48
C THR A 80 4.47 -4.05 17.47
N CYS A 81 3.53 -4.96 17.76
CA CYS A 81 3.75 -6.07 18.70
C CYS A 81 4.50 -7.25 18.04
N ASN A 82 4.44 -7.39 16.73
CA ASN A 82 5.14 -8.46 16.01
C ASN A 82 6.61 -8.06 15.77
N GLY A 83 7.54 -8.79 16.39
CA GLY A 83 8.98 -8.51 16.36
C GLY A 83 9.66 -8.61 14.99
N PHE A 84 8.99 -9.11 13.95
CA PHE A 84 9.51 -9.14 12.59
C PHE A 84 9.30 -7.83 11.82
N PHE A 85 8.37 -6.99 12.24
CA PHE A 85 8.21 -5.67 11.66
C PHE A 85 9.22 -4.67 12.24
N LYS A 86 10.09 -4.15 11.40
CA LYS A 86 11.21 -3.25 11.80
C LYS A 86 10.74 -1.83 12.07
N SER A 87 9.72 -1.38 11.38
CA SER A 87 9.04 -0.10 11.59
C SER A 87 7.60 -0.18 11.13
N VAL A 88 6.74 0.61 11.76
CA VAL A 88 5.34 0.79 11.38
C VAL A 88 5.10 2.28 11.24
N LYS A 89 4.61 2.72 10.08
CA LYS A 89 4.37 4.14 9.79
C LYS A 89 3.08 4.35 9.03
N GLU A 90 2.37 5.38 9.44
CA GLU A 90 1.23 5.90 8.70
C GLU A 90 1.69 6.86 7.59
N ILE A 91 1.04 6.77 6.43
CA ILE A 91 1.29 7.64 5.28
C ILE A 91 -0.03 8.24 4.84
N ILE A 92 -0.17 9.56 4.88
CA ILE A 92 -1.38 10.23 4.40
C ILE A 92 -1.36 10.36 2.87
N ARG A 93 -2.54 10.37 2.26
CA ARG A 93 -2.72 10.42 0.80
C ARG A 93 -1.96 11.56 0.12
N ARG A 94 -1.86 12.73 0.77
CA ARG A 94 -1.11 13.86 0.24
C ARG A 94 0.38 13.55 0.12
N ASP A 95 0.94 12.88 1.12
CA ASP A 95 2.37 12.56 1.15
C ASP A 95 2.69 11.45 0.15
N VAL A 96 1.75 10.51 -0.09
CA VAL A 96 1.85 9.53 -1.19
C VAL A 96 2.00 10.26 -2.53
N LYS A 97 1.13 11.23 -2.83
CA LYS A 97 1.21 12.02 -4.06
C LYS A 97 2.54 12.77 -4.19
N THR A 98 2.96 13.44 -3.12
CA THR A 98 4.22 14.20 -3.09
C THR A 98 5.43 13.29 -3.33
N ALA A 99 5.52 12.16 -2.63
CA ALA A 99 6.62 11.22 -2.74
C ALA A 99 6.74 10.57 -4.14
N LEU A 100 5.61 10.40 -4.82
CA LEU A 100 5.58 9.90 -6.20
C LEU A 100 5.79 11.01 -7.25
N GLY A 101 5.93 12.25 -6.85
CA GLY A 101 6.06 13.40 -7.77
C GLY A 101 4.76 13.76 -8.49
N ALA A 102 3.61 13.35 -7.94
CA ALA A 102 2.31 13.63 -8.51
C ALA A 102 1.79 15.00 -8.08
N ASN A 103 0.94 15.62 -8.92
CA ASN A 103 0.20 16.81 -8.52
C ASN A 103 -0.77 16.47 -7.39
N ILE A 104 -1.01 17.43 -6.47
CA ILE A 104 -1.94 17.24 -5.35
C ILE A 104 -3.38 16.90 -5.81
N ARG A 105 -3.75 17.32 -7.03
CA ARG A 105 -5.04 16.99 -7.67
C ARG A 105 -5.04 15.68 -8.45
N ALA A 106 -3.90 14.96 -8.51
CA ALA A 106 -3.81 13.69 -9.22
C ALA A 106 -4.87 12.70 -8.72
N THR A 107 -5.50 12.00 -9.64
CA THR A 107 -6.47 10.96 -9.36
C THR A 107 -5.78 9.61 -9.07
N ASP A 108 -6.53 8.63 -8.61
CA ASP A 108 -6.02 7.26 -8.44
C ASP A 108 -5.57 6.63 -9.77
N ALA A 109 -6.23 7.01 -10.86
CA ALA A 109 -5.83 6.61 -12.20
C ALA A 109 -4.45 7.19 -12.57
N ASP A 110 -4.22 8.48 -12.27
CA ASP A 110 -2.93 9.13 -12.51
C ASP A 110 -1.82 8.47 -11.71
N MET A 111 -2.06 8.20 -10.41
CA MET A 111 -1.11 7.51 -9.55
C MET A 111 -0.76 6.12 -10.09
N ARG A 112 -1.76 5.35 -10.51
CA ARG A 112 -1.55 4.04 -11.13
C ARG A 112 -0.73 4.15 -12.41
N HIS A 113 -1.02 5.10 -13.29
CA HIS A 113 -0.24 5.33 -14.52
C HIS A 113 1.22 5.67 -14.22
N MET A 114 1.48 6.47 -13.19
CA MET A 114 2.86 6.79 -12.77
C MET A 114 3.62 5.53 -12.32
N LEU A 115 2.98 4.67 -11.52
CA LEU A 115 3.57 3.41 -11.07
C LEU A 115 3.85 2.47 -12.27
N ILE A 116 2.91 2.34 -13.19
CA ILE A 116 3.07 1.53 -14.40
C ILE A 116 4.26 2.05 -15.22
N ARG A 117 4.32 3.34 -15.50
CA ARG A 117 5.42 3.93 -16.28
C ARG A 117 6.79 3.75 -15.63
N LYS A 118 6.84 3.71 -14.29
CA LYS A 118 8.10 3.59 -13.54
C LYS A 118 8.59 2.15 -13.41
N TYR A 119 7.69 1.18 -13.24
CA TYR A 119 8.04 -0.18 -12.82
C TYR A 119 7.64 -1.28 -13.81
N ALA A 120 6.71 -1.05 -14.75
CA ALA A 120 6.38 -2.03 -15.78
C ALA A 120 7.59 -2.31 -16.69
N LYS A 121 7.75 -3.57 -17.10
CA LYS A 121 8.88 -4.00 -17.91
C LYS A 121 8.62 -3.89 -19.41
N PHE A 122 7.38 -4.16 -19.83
CA PHE A 122 7.02 -4.15 -21.25
C PHE A 122 5.58 -3.69 -21.53
N ASP A 123 4.62 -3.91 -20.62
CA ASP A 123 3.24 -3.41 -20.78
C ASP A 123 3.06 -2.04 -20.11
N PHE A 124 3.54 -1.00 -20.75
CA PHE A 124 3.45 0.37 -20.23
C PHE A 124 2.03 0.96 -20.26
N LYS A 125 1.05 0.23 -20.80
CA LYS A 125 -0.36 0.65 -20.79
C LYS A 125 -1.09 0.21 -19.55
N THR A 126 -0.95 -1.04 -19.14
CA THR A 126 -1.66 -1.61 -17.99
C THR A 126 -0.73 -2.12 -16.89
N GLY A 127 0.52 -2.37 -17.20
CA GLY A 127 1.52 -2.98 -16.31
C GLY A 127 1.25 -4.45 -15.98
N LYS A 128 0.24 -5.05 -16.60
CA LYS A 128 -0.21 -6.40 -16.28
C LYS A 128 0.34 -7.47 -17.22
N GLY A 129 0.56 -7.12 -18.49
CA GLY A 129 0.84 -8.14 -19.50
C GLY A 129 -0.36 -9.07 -19.70
N VAL A 130 -0.09 -10.31 -20.09
CA VAL A 130 -1.08 -11.37 -20.32
C VAL A 130 -0.71 -12.62 -19.51
N LYS A 131 -1.66 -13.57 -19.35
CA LYS A 131 -1.46 -14.78 -18.53
C LYS A 131 -0.19 -15.56 -18.86
N ASN A 132 0.14 -15.67 -20.16
CA ASN A 132 1.33 -16.41 -20.62
C ASN A 132 2.63 -15.58 -20.53
N GLN A 133 2.52 -14.27 -20.37
CA GLN A 133 3.63 -13.33 -20.21
C GLN A 133 3.20 -12.21 -19.26
N PRO A 134 3.18 -12.50 -17.94
CA PRO A 134 2.76 -11.51 -16.94
C PRO A 134 3.81 -10.42 -16.76
N ASP A 135 3.37 -9.17 -16.70
CA ASP A 135 4.21 -8.06 -16.27
C ASP A 135 4.07 -7.84 -14.76
N VAL A 136 4.81 -6.92 -14.19
CA VAL A 136 5.00 -6.69 -12.75
C VAL A 136 3.68 -6.55 -11.97
N PHE A 137 2.66 -5.96 -12.57
CA PHE A 137 1.36 -5.73 -11.93
C PHE A 137 0.26 -6.72 -12.38
N TYR A 138 0.64 -7.89 -12.89
CA TYR A 138 -0.34 -8.90 -13.26
C TYR A 138 -1.23 -9.28 -12.07
N GLY A 139 -2.56 -9.21 -12.25
CA GLY A 139 -3.54 -9.51 -11.19
C GLY A 139 -3.82 -8.39 -10.19
N VAL A 140 -3.06 -7.29 -10.20
CA VAL A 140 -3.27 -6.16 -9.29
C VAL A 140 -4.61 -5.48 -9.56
N SER A 141 -5.43 -5.30 -8.51
CA SER A 141 -6.75 -4.67 -8.54
C SER A 141 -6.78 -3.32 -7.82
N ALA A 142 -7.93 -2.64 -7.81
CA ALA A 142 -8.07 -1.23 -7.41
C ALA A 142 -7.39 -0.85 -6.07
N ASP A 143 -7.77 -1.48 -4.96
CA ASP A 143 -7.27 -1.12 -3.63
C ASP A 143 -5.80 -1.55 -3.42
N VAL A 144 -5.36 -2.59 -4.12
CA VAL A 144 -3.95 -3.02 -4.07
C VAL A 144 -3.02 -1.94 -4.65
N TRP A 145 -3.48 -1.18 -5.66
CA TRP A 145 -2.72 -0.05 -6.21
C TRP A 145 -2.45 1.02 -5.15
N GLN A 146 -3.42 1.27 -4.25
CA GLN A 146 -3.26 2.24 -3.18
C GLN A 146 -2.25 1.75 -2.14
N ALA A 147 -2.33 0.49 -1.73
CA ALA A 147 -1.33 -0.11 -0.85
C ALA A 147 0.09 -0.02 -1.45
N ILE A 148 0.26 -0.38 -2.73
CA ILE A 148 1.56 -0.27 -3.42
C ILE A 148 2.06 1.17 -3.41
N ALA A 149 1.19 2.13 -3.75
CA ALA A 149 1.54 3.55 -3.77
C ALA A 149 2.00 4.05 -2.39
N ALA A 150 1.26 3.70 -1.32
CA ALA A 150 1.61 4.05 0.05
C ALA A 150 2.96 3.46 0.48
N GLY A 151 3.21 2.19 0.18
CA GLY A 151 4.47 1.54 0.52
C GLY A 151 5.68 2.11 -0.23
N ILE A 152 5.53 2.44 -1.53
CA ILE A 152 6.59 3.10 -2.30
C ILE A 152 6.85 4.51 -1.77
N ALA A 153 5.81 5.27 -1.43
CA ALA A 153 5.96 6.59 -0.83
C ALA A 153 6.70 6.51 0.51
N GLY A 154 6.32 5.54 1.35
CA GLY A 154 6.99 5.27 2.62
C GLY A 154 8.48 4.98 2.43
N PHE A 155 8.84 4.16 1.44
CA PHE A 155 10.24 3.88 1.11
C PHE A 155 11.03 5.17 0.79
N PHE A 156 10.51 6.02 -0.08
CA PHE A 156 11.20 7.26 -0.44
C PHE A 156 11.29 8.24 0.72
N THR A 157 10.31 8.27 1.61
CA THR A 157 10.34 9.10 2.82
C THR A 157 11.41 8.61 3.82
N GLU A 158 11.67 7.31 3.89
CA GLU A 158 12.72 6.76 4.74
C GLU A 158 14.12 6.84 4.09
N ALA A 159 14.23 6.57 2.80
CA ALA A 159 15.50 6.61 2.08
C ALA A 159 16.07 8.03 1.91
N GLY A 160 15.23 9.07 2.07
CA GLY A 160 15.64 10.47 2.02
C GLY A 160 16.10 11.06 3.36
N LYS A 161 16.15 10.23 4.41
CA LYS A 161 16.69 10.59 5.74
C LYS A 161 18.07 10.00 5.94
#